data_5c1d2c15cdf07f0ebfded02b4e241d12
#
_entry.id   5c1d2c15cdf07f0ebfded02b4e241d12
#
_cell.length_a   1.000
_cell.length_b   1.000
_cell.length_c   1.000
_cell.angle_alpha   90.00
_cell.angle_beta   90.00
_cell.angle_gamma   90.00
#
_symmetry.space_group_name_H-M   'P 1'
#
loop_
_entity.id
_entity.type
_entity.pdbx_description
1 polymer ?
#
loop_
_entity_poly.entity_id
_entity_poly.type
_entity_poly.pdbx_seq_one_letter_code
_entity_poly.pdbx_strand_id
1 'polypeptide(L)'
;MPNNQLNFPNIQMSYETENQLFSNFVPFLSLKTHLAIQRKNQQNAIEWLVKEFQIAETNLDVLPTQADYQTLIAIQVYQQLFIQHKDCIYIRGIDYCTTWQIQQLLLKLKQISRHYHKQIIILTHNLTLLNYHE
;
A
#
# COMPACT_ATOMS: atom_id res chain seq x y z
N MET A 1 12.76 17.92 21.30
CA MET A 1 12.40 17.84 20.84
C MET A 1 12.10 17.54 20.44
N PRO A 2 11.91 17.40 20.32
CA PRO A 2 11.46 16.96 19.76
C PRO A 2 10.98 16.68 19.06
N ASN A 3 10.91 16.45 18.84
CA ASN A 3 10.32 16.22 18.20
C ASN A 3 9.85 15.92 17.53
N ASN A 4 10.13 15.74 17.56
CA ASN A 4 9.58 15.51 17.12
C ASN A 4 8.70 15.30 16.82
N GLN A 5 9.37 15.91 17.21
CA GLN A 5 8.20 15.65 17.02
C GLN A 5 7.75 15.01 15.92
N LEU A 6 7.73 14.18 16.03
CA LEU A 6 7.39 13.33 14.97
C LEU A 6 6.12 13.84 14.32
N ASN A 7 6.23 14.39 13.13
CA ASN A 7 5.08 14.84 12.38
C ASN A 7 4.42 13.63 11.71
N PHE A 8 3.95 12.69 12.51
CA PHE A 8 3.15 11.63 11.99
C PHE A 8 1.68 12.02 12.03
N PRO A 9 0.93 11.69 11.00
CA PRO A 9 1.34 10.88 9.85
C PRO A 9 2.31 11.63 8.94
N ASN A 10 3.28 10.90 8.38
CA ASN A 10 4.25 11.44 7.46
C ASN A 10 3.99 10.84 6.07
N ILE A 11 3.19 11.51 5.29
CA ILE A 11 2.79 11.07 3.97
C ILE A 11 3.16 12.14 2.96
N GLN A 12 3.84 11.73 1.89
CA GLN A 12 4.26 12.61 0.81
C GLN A 12 3.86 12.00 -0.52
N MET A 13 3.57 12.84 -1.51
CA MET A 13 3.42 12.40 -2.88
C MET A 13 4.65 12.81 -3.67
N SER A 14 5.12 11.91 -4.53
CA SER A 14 6.32 12.13 -5.34
C SER A 14 6.06 11.69 -6.76
N TYR A 15 6.57 12.48 -7.72
CA TYR A 15 6.40 12.18 -9.13
C TYR A 15 7.30 11.03 -9.57
N GLU A 16 6.75 10.12 -10.37
CA GLU A 16 7.50 9.02 -10.95
C GLU A 16 7.23 8.98 -12.45
N THR A 17 8.28 8.99 -13.27
CA THR A 17 8.14 9.04 -14.72
C THR A 17 7.78 7.71 -15.36
N GLU A 18 8.21 6.60 -14.73
CA GLU A 18 8.00 5.26 -15.27
C GLU A 18 6.90 4.54 -14.49
N ASN A 19 6.06 3.81 -15.22
CA ASN A 19 5.04 3.01 -14.58
C ASN A 19 5.63 1.69 -14.11
N GLN A 20 5.84 1.55 -12.81
CA GLN A 20 6.40 0.37 -12.20
C GLN A 20 5.41 -0.31 -11.25
N LEU A 21 4.12 -0.19 -11.54
CA LEU A 21 3.06 -0.69 -10.66
C LEU A 21 3.27 -2.17 -10.29
N PHE A 22 3.66 -2.99 -11.26
CA PHE A 22 3.78 -4.42 -11.04
C PHE A 22 5.22 -4.88 -10.78
N SER A 23 6.15 -3.96 -10.52
CA SER A 23 7.58 -4.31 -10.41
C SER A 23 7.86 -5.27 -9.26
N ASN A 24 7.05 -5.25 -8.21
CA ASN A 24 7.23 -6.10 -7.03
C ASN A 24 6.31 -7.33 -7.04
N PHE A 25 5.71 -7.63 -8.20
CA PHE A 25 4.79 -8.76 -8.32
C PHE A 25 5.28 -9.73 -9.38
N VAL A 26 5.14 -11.02 -9.09
CA VAL A 26 5.40 -12.08 -10.07
C VAL A 26 4.10 -12.31 -10.84
N PRO A 27 4.07 -12.07 -12.16
CA PRO A 27 2.81 -12.01 -12.91
C PRO A 27 1.99 -13.29 -12.89
N PHE A 28 2.63 -14.44 -12.74
CA PHE A 28 1.95 -15.73 -12.81
C PHE A 28 1.64 -16.34 -11.45
N LEU A 29 1.84 -15.58 -10.36
CA LEU A 29 1.49 -16.03 -9.02
C LEU A 29 0.30 -15.21 -8.50
N SER A 30 -0.62 -15.88 -7.79
CA SER A 30 -1.73 -15.17 -7.17
C SER A 30 -1.24 -14.18 -6.12
N LEU A 31 -2.06 -13.19 -5.82
CA LEU A 31 -1.71 -12.20 -4.79
C LEU A 31 -1.48 -12.88 -3.44
N LYS A 32 -2.27 -13.88 -3.12
CA LYS A 32 -2.13 -14.63 -1.86
C LYS A 32 -0.73 -15.20 -1.73
N THR A 33 -0.17 -15.72 -2.81
CA THR A 33 1.17 -16.30 -2.80
C THR A 33 2.25 -15.28 -2.50
N HIS A 34 2.04 -14.01 -2.88
CA HIS A 34 2.99 -12.93 -2.59
C HIS A 34 3.06 -12.56 -1.12
N LEU A 35 2.09 -13.00 -0.31
CA LEU A 35 2.02 -12.57 1.08
C LEU A 35 2.99 -13.36 1.98
N ALA A 36 3.06 -14.68 1.76
CA ALA A 36 3.99 -15.51 2.52
C ALA A 36 4.00 -16.91 1.91
N ILE A 37 5.15 -17.56 2.02
CA ILE A 37 5.29 -18.94 1.54
C ILE A 37 4.66 -19.90 2.54
N GLN A 38 4.86 -19.66 3.84
CA GLN A 38 4.32 -20.52 4.87
C GLN A 38 2.85 -20.22 5.12
N ARG A 39 2.05 -21.29 5.22
CA ARG A 39 0.60 -21.19 5.35
C ARG A 39 0.17 -20.34 6.54
N LYS A 40 0.83 -20.50 7.69
CA LYS A 40 0.48 -19.75 8.90
C LYS A 40 0.69 -18.24 8.70
N ASN A 41 1.84 -17.89 8.15
CA ASN A 41 2.17 -16.49 7.91
C ASN A 41 1.25 -15.89 6.85
N GLN A 42 0.88 -16.69 5.85
CA GLN A 42 -0.07 -16.26 4.84
C GLN A 42 -1.43 -15.96 5.45
N GLN A 43 -1.91 -16.82 6.36
CA GLN A 43 -3.20 -16.59 7.02
C GLN A 43 -3.17 -15.31 7.86
N ASN A 44 -2.09 -15.08 8.59
CA ASN A 44 -1.94 -13.86 9.37
C ASN A 44 -1.97 -12.61 8.48
N ALA A 45 -1.32 -12.69 7.31
CA ALA A 45 -1.33 -11.59 6.36
C ALA A 45 -2.72 -11.31 5.83
N ILE A 46 -3.45 -12.36 5.48
CA ILE A 46 -4.82 -12.24 5.00
C ILE A 46 -5.70 -11.57 6.04
N GLU A 47 -5.59 -11.99 7.29
CA GLU A 47 -6.38 -11.42 8.37
C GLU A 47 -6.08 -9.94 8.56
N TRP A 48 -4.82 -9.56 8.48
CA TRP A 48 -4.42 -8.17 8.60
C TRP A 48 -5.02 -7.33 7.46
N LEU A 49 -4.93 -7.84 6.23
CA LEU A 49 -5.44 -7.12 5.05
C LEU A 49 -6.96 -6.97 5.10
N VAL A 50 -7.66 -8.03 5.49
CA VAL A 50 -9.12 -7.98 5.61
C VAL A 50 -9.52 -6.96 6.67
N LYS A 51 -8.83 -6.95 7.81
CA LYS A 51 -9.17 -6.06 8.91
C LYS A 51 -8.82 -4.61 8.60
N GLU A 52 -7.60 -4.36 8.12
CA GLU A 52 -7.09 -2.99 7.97
C GLU A 52 -7.60 -2.31 6.70
N PHE A 53 -7.69 -3.04 5.60
CA PHE A 53 -8.08 -2.46 4.32
C PHE A 53 -9.47 -2.90 3.86
N GLN A 54 -10.14 -3.73 4.66
CA GLN A 54 -11.51 -4.21 4.35
C GLN A 54 -11.58 -4.89 2.99
N ILE A 55 -10.55 -5.65 2.67
CA ILE A 55 -10.45 -6.40 1.43
C ILE A 55 -11.14 -7.75 1.61
N ALA A 56 -11.96 -8.15 0.62
CA ALA A 56 -12.52 -9.50 0.65
C ALA A 56 -11.39 -10.51 0.40
N GLU A 57 -11.38 -11.59 1.16
CA GLU A 57 -10.33 -12.59 1.02
C GLU A 57 -10.25 -13.15 -0.40
N THR A 58 -11.39 -13.29 -1.08
CA THR A 58 -11.43 -13.78 -2.46
C THR A 58 -10.70 -12.88 -3.44
N ASN A 59 -10.52 -11.60 -3.11
CA ASN A 59 -9.76 -10.69 -3.97
C ASN A 59 -8.28 -11.06 -4.03
N LEU A 60 -7.81 -11.92 -3.15
CA LEU A 60 -6.42 -12.35 -3.09
C LEU A 60 -6.15 -13.60 -3.93
N ASP A 61 -7.19 -14.20 -4.51
CA ASP A 61 -7.06 -15.42 -5.31
C ASP A 61 -6.77 -15.14 -6.78
N VAL A 62 -6.54 -13.89 -7.16
CA VAL A 62 -6.35 -13.48 -8.54
C VAL A 62 -4.88 -13.17 -8.81
N LEU A 63 -4.54 -13.07 -10.10
CA LEU A 63 -3.20 -12.61 -10.51
C LEU A 63 -3.10 -11.09 -10.35
N PRO A 64 -1.86 -10.57 -10.24
CA PRO A 64 -1.69 -9.12 -10.03
C PRO A 64 -2.43 -8.26 -11.05
N THR A 65 -2.42 -8.64 -12.32
CA THR A 65 -3.08 -7.86 -13.37
C THR A 65 -4.59 -7.91 -13.32
N GLN A 66 -5.15 -8.84 -12.54
CA GLN A 66 -6.61 -9.00 -12.39
C GLN A 66 -7.14 -8.34 -11.11
N ALA A 67 -6.23 -7.86 -10.27
CA ALA A 67 -6.60 -7.29 -8.97
C ALA A 67 -7.08 -5.85 -9.11
N ASP A 68 -7.91 -5.41 -8.18
CA ASP A 68 -8.19 -3.99 -8.08
C ASP A 68 -7.00 -3.26 -7.46
N TYR A 69 -6.93 -1.95 -7.71
CA TYR A 69 -5.76 -1.18 -7.32
C TYR A 69 -5.65 -0.97 -5.81
N GLN A 70 -6.79 -0.93 -5.11
CA GLN A 70 -6.78 -0.83 -3.65
C GLN A 70 -6.12 -2.07 -3.03
N THR A 71 -6.42 -3.24 -3.57
CA THR A 71 -5.81 -4.48 -3.09
C THR A 71 -4.30 -4.48 -3.36
N LEU A 72 -3.88 -4.04 -4.54
CA LEU A 72 -2.45 -3.95 -4.85
C LEU A 72 -1.73 -3.01 -3.90
N ILE A 73 -2.33 -1.88 -3.59
CA ILE A 73 -1.75 -0.92 -2.66
C ILE A 73 -1.64 -1.54 -1.26
N ALA A 74 -2.68 -2.22 -0.81
CA ALA A 74 -2.68 -2.85 0.51
C ALA A 74 -1.56 -3.88 0.63
N ILE A 75 -1.34 -4.68 -0.41
CA ILE A 75 -0.29 -5.69 -0.42
C ILE A 75 1.08 -5.03 -0.38
N GLN A 76 1.30 -3.95 -1.12
CA GLN A 76 2.55 -3.20 -1.07
C GLN A 76 2.86 -2.73 0.36
N VAL A 77 1.85 -2.23 1.06
CA VAL A 77 2.02 -1.81 2.45
C VAL A 77 2.40 -3.00 3.32
N TYR A 78 1.68 -4.09 3.20
CA TYR A 78 1.94 -5.28 4.02
C TYR A 78 3.36 -5.80 3.80
N GLN A 79 3.78 -5.93 2.54
CA GLN A 79 5.11 -6.46 2.22
C GLN A 79 6.21 -5.61 2.81
N GLN A 80 6.08 -4.30 2.70
CA GLN A 80 7.14 -3.40 3.16
C GLN A 80 7.16 -3.27 4.68
N LEU A 81 6.01 -3.35 5.33
CA LEU A 81 5.94 -3.30 6.80
C LEU A 81 6.45 -4.58 7.45
N PHE A 82 5.94 -5.73 7.00
CA PHE A 82 6.07 -6.96 7.77
C PHE A 82 7.02 -7.98 7.18
N ILE A 83 7.29 -7.90 5.88
CA ILE A 83 8.22 -8.82 5.23
C ILE A 83 9.59 -8.17 5.05
N GLN A 84 9.61 -6.94 4.54
CA GLN A 84 10.85 -6.23 4.23
C GLN A 84 11.31 -5.31 5.37
N HIS A 85 10.43 -5.04 6.33
CA HIS A 85 10.74 -4.23 7.52
C HIS A 85 11.35 -2.87 7.17
N LYS A 86 10.76 -2.19 6.18
CA LYS A 86 11.26 -0.89 5.73
C LYS A 86 10.78 0.23 6.64
N ASP A 87 11.61 1.27 6.76
CA ASP A 87 11.23 2.48 7.49
C ASP A 87 10.45 3.45 6.62
N CYS A 88 10.69 3.41 5.32
CA CYS A 88 9.99 4.24 4.35
C CYS A 88 9.25 3.33 3.36
N ILE A 89 7.96 3.53 3.24
CA ILE A 89 7.08 2.69 2.43
C ILE A 89 6.72 3.43 1.15
N TYR A 90 6.91 2.77 0.02
CA TYR A 90 6.60 3.34 -1.30
C TYR A 90 5.37 2.65 -1.88
N ILE A 91 4.43 3.46 -2.35
CA ILE A 91 3.16 2.96 -2.84
C ILE A 91 2.94 3.41 -4.28
N ARG A 92 2.56 2.47 -5.14
CA ARG A 92 2.21 2.72 -6.54
C ARG A 92 0.80 2.23 -6.80
N GLY A 93 0.10 2.91 -7.70
CA GLY A 93 -1.25 2.50 -8.10
C GLY A 93 -2.32 3.53 -7.78
N ILE A 94 -1.97 4.62 -7.07
CA ILE A 94 -2.95 5.63 -6.67
C ILE A 94 -3.59 6.29 -7.89
N ASP A 95 -2.86 6.38 -9.01
CA ASP A 95 -3.32 7.04 -10.23
C ASP A 95 -4.55 6.37 -10.84
N TYR A 96 -4.75 5.10 -10.52
CA TYR A 96 -5.84 4.30 -11.10
C TYR A 96 -7.06 4.24 -10.20
N CYS A 97 -7.00 4.92 -9.06
CA CYS A 97 -8.11 4.93 -8.10
C CYS A 97 -9.03 6.12 -8.35
N THR A 98 -10.30 5.97 -7.99
CA THR A 98 -11.24 7.08 -8.03
C THR A 98 -10.92 8.07 -6.93
N THR A 99 -11.47 9.30 -7.03
CA THR A 99 -11.27 10.31 -6.00
C THR A 99 -11.70 9.81 -4.64
N TRP A 100 -12.84 9.13 -4.56
CA TRP A 100 -13.33 8.59 -3.29
C TRP A 100 -12.37 7.53 -2.73
N GLN A 101 -11.87 6.65 -3.59
CA GLN A 101 -10.90 5.63 -3.18
C GLN A 101 -9.61 6.27 -2.67
N ILE A 102 -9.14 7.32 -3.34
CA ILE A 102 -7.94 8.03 -2.90
C ILE A 102 -8.15 8.60 -1.50
N GLN A 103 -9.30 9.22 -1.26
CA GLN A 103 -9.59 9.78 0.06
C GLN A 103 -9.57 8.71 1.15
N GLN A 104 -10.21 7.58 0.90
CA GLN A 104 -10.26 6.48 1.87
C GLN A 104 -8.86 5.89 2.10
N LEU A 105 -8.09 5.71 1.04
CA LEU A 105 -6.73 5.20 1.15
C LEU A 105 -5.85 6.14 1.95
N LEU A 106 -5.93 7.46 1.70
CA LEU A 106 -5.13 8.42 2.43
C LEU A 106 -5.45 8.40 3.93
N LEU A 107 -6.72 8.27 4.29
CA LEU A 107 -7.09 8.15 5.70
C LEU A 107 -6.46 6.90 6.32
N LYS A 108 -6.54 5.77 5.64
CA LYS A 108 -5.96 4.53 6.15
C LYS A 108 -4.43 4.63 6.23
N LEU A 109 -3.79 5.19 5.21
CA LEU A 109 -2.34 5.33 5.18
C LEU A 109 -1.85 6.25 6.29
N LYS A 110 -2.59 7.30 6.61
CA LYS A 110 -2.27 8.16 7.76
C LYS A 110 -2.32 7.40 9.07
N GLN A 111 -3.33 6.55 9.24
CA GLN A 111 -3.41 5.72 10.44
C GLN A 111 -2.23 4.77 10.54
N ILE A 112 -1.85 4.15 9.43
CA ILE A 112 -0.73 3.22 9.39
C ILE A 112 0.59 3.95 9.66
N SER A 113 0.81 5.09 9.02
CA SER A 113 2.00 5.90 9.26
C SER A 113 2.15 6.24 10.74
N ARG A 114 1.05 6.66 11.38
CA ARG A 114 1.06 7.03 12.79
C ARG A 114 1.29 5.82 13.69
N HIS A 115 0.56 4.74 13.42
CA HIS A 115 0.60 3.57 14.28
C HIS A 115 1.96 2.88 14.24
N TYR A 116 2.55 2.74 13.06
CA TYR A 116 3.81 2.03 12.88
C TYR A 116 5.03 2.95 12.82
N HIS A 117 4.83 4.27 12.92
CA HIS A 117 5.91 5.28 12.85
C HIS A 117 6.72 5.14 11.57
N LYS A 118 6.02 5.12 10.43
CA LYS A 118 6.64 4.97 9.12
C LYS A 118 6.35 6.15 8.23
N GLN A 119 7.35 6.54 7.44
CA GLN A 119 7.13 7.48 6.34
C GLN A 119 6.51 6.72 5.16
N ILE A 120 5.51 7.32 4.53
CA ILE A 120 4.87 6.74 3.36
C ILE A 120 5.00 7.70 2.19
N ILE A 121 5.55 7.21 1.08
CA ILE A 121 5.70 7.99 -0.13
C ILE A 121 4.81 7.38 -1.20
N ILE A 122 3.88 8.18 -1.70
CA ILE A 122 2.95 7.76 -2.75
C ILE A 122 3.51 8.25 -4.08
N LEU A 123 3.83 7.31 -4.95
CA LEU A 123 4.40 7.60 -6.25
C LEU A 123 3.29 7.77 -7.26
N THR A 124 3.34 8.84 -8.04
CA THR A 124 2.29 9.17 -9.00
C THR A 124 2.88 9.66 -10.32
N HIS A 125 2.18 9.36 -11.41
CA HIS A 125 2.47 9.94 -12.74
C HIS A 125 1.65 11.19 -13.01
N ASN A 126 0.70 11.51 -12.14
CA ASN A 126 -0.25 12.58 -12.36
C ASN A 126 0.18 13.81 -11.59
N LEU A 127 0.66 14.82 -12.34
CA LEU A 127 1.13 16.06 -11.73
C LEU A 127 0.06 16.75 -10.88
N THR A 128 -1.20 16.56 -11.23
CA THR A 128 -2.30 17.14 -10.45
C THR A 128 -2.34 16.59 -9.04
N LEU A 129 -2.01 15.31 -8.86
CA LEU A 129 -2.03 14.68 -7.54
C LEU A 129 -0.93 15.19 -6.63
N LEU A 130 0.16 15.73 -7.19
CA LEU A 130 1.24 16.29 -6.37
C LEU A 130 0.76 17.44 -5.51
N ASN A 131 -0.29 18.13 -5.93
CA ASN A 131 -0.86 19.26 -5.20
C ASN A 131 -2.10 18.86 -4.39
N TYR A 132 -2.36 17.57 -4.28
CA TYR A 132 -3.52 17.10 -3.55
C TYR A 132 -3.30 17.28 -2.04
N HIS A 133 -4.26 17.95 -1.40
CA HIS A 133 -4.27 18.11 0.06
C HIS A 133 -5.59 17.60 0.60
N GLU A 134 -5.50 16.94 1.70
CA GLU A 134 -6.65 16.38 2.33
C GLU A 134 -7.16 17.26 3.45
#